data_300060b4dc211f8336d66959debcbf14
#
_entry.id   300060b4dc211f8336d66959debcbf14
#
_cell.length_a   1.000
_cell.length_b   1.000
_cell.length_c   1.000
_cell.angle_alpha   90.00
_cell.angle_beta   90.00
_cell.angle_gamma   90.00
#
_symmetry.space_group_name_H-M   'P 1'
#
loop_
_entity.id
_entity.type
_entity.pdbx_description
1 polymer ?
#
loop_
_entity_poly.entity_id
_entity_poly.type
_entity_poly.pdbx_seq_one_letter_code
_entity_poly.pdbx_strand_id
1 'polypeptide(L)'
;DIKSEHPVENWADIWNNGLLATTIPKEYGGLGLDLLTASMVLEELAAGCASTTAGFHMHTVVQRYIAALGTPEQKKSLFTEVVNEGRLFGSWGSEPGAHGGAGPEKVVVSPTDGGYIINGPKHFCTMAGSCFRAMVHANMPDTEGNRQTIMVMVPTGSNGLKITGEWNTLGMRGTVSPAVTFEDCFVS
;
A
#
# COMPACT_ATOMS: atom_id res chain seq x y z
N ASP A 1 -12.95 15.13 7.89
CA ASP A 1 -11.55 15.60 8.05
C ASP A 1 -11.26 16.44 9.31
N ILE A 2 -12.18 16.48 10.28
CA ILE A 2 -11.95 17.24 11.53
C ILE A 2 -10.87 16.56 12.39
N LYS A 3 -10.84 15.21 12.36
CA LYS A 3 -9.87 14.40 13.08
C LYS A 3 -8.89 13.77 12.10
N SER A 4 -7.60 13.65 12.52
CA SER A 4 -6.58 12.90 11.79
C SER A 4 -6.69 11.40 12.12
N GLU A 5 -7.85 10.82 11.85
CA GLU A 5 -8.18 9.43 12.17
C GLU A 5 -8.62 8.69 10.90
N HIS A 6 -8.29 7.44 10.83
CA HIS A 6 -8.73 6.57 9.75
C HIS A 6 -10.27 6.42 9.77
N PRO A 7 -10.98 6.69 8.67
CA PRO A 7 -12.44 6.67 8.63
C PRO A 7 -12.98 5.23 8.57
N VAL A 8 -12.93 4.53 9.69
CA VAL A 8 -13.25 3.09 9.81
C VAL A 8 -14.63 2.76 9.27
N GLU A 9 -15.62 3.62 9.49
CA GLU A 9 -16.99 3.42 9.02
C GLU A 9 -17.08 3.37 7.49
N ASN A 10 -16.38 4.29 6.81
CA ASN A 10 -16.36 4.32 5.35
C ASN A 10 -15.75 3.03 4.77
N TRP A 11 -14.71 2.50 5.41
CA TRP A 11 -14.09 1.26 4.99
C TRP A 11 -14.97 0.04 5.22
N ALA A 12 -15.73 0.04 6.32
CA ALA A 12 -16.74 -0.99 6.57
C ALA A 12 -17.84 -0.96 5.50
N ASP A 13 -18.29 0.23 5.10
CA ASP A 13 -19.29 0.38 4.04
C ASP A 13 -18.75 -0.10 2.68
N ILE A 14 -17.53 0.28 2.32
CA ILE A 14 -16.86 -0.20 1.09
C ILE A 14 -16.76 -1.73 1.08
N TRP A 15 -16.39 -2.34 2.20
CA TRP A 15 -16.30 -3.79 2.37
C TRP A 15 -17.68 -4.46 2.24
N ASN A 16 -18.67 -3.99 2.99
CA ASN A 16 -20.02 -4.56 3.04
C ASN A 16 -20.75 -4.46 1.70
N ASN A 17 -20.39 -3.49 0.85
CA ASN A 17 -20.92 -3.33 -0.50
C ASN A 17 -20.08 -4.07 -1.58
N GLY A 18 -19.09 -4.87 -1.19
CA GLY A 18 -18.28 -5.68 -2.09
C GLY A 18 -17.29 -4.87 -2.96
N LEU A 19 -17.07 -3.58 -2.64
CA LEU A 19 -16.22 -2.71 -3.45
C LEU A 19 -14.73 -2.87 -3.14
N LEU A 20 -14.37 -3.50 -2.03
CA LEU A 20 -12.96 -3.59 -1.64
C LEU A 20 -12.10 -4.36 -2.65
N ALA A 21 -12.67 -5.33 -3.35
CA ALA A 21 -12.01 -6.14 -4.38
C ALA A 21 -12.25 -5.62 -5.81
N THR A 22 -12.41 -4.31 -5.97
CA THR A 22 -12.83 -3.65 -7.23
C THR A 22 -11.95 -4.04 -8.43
N THR A 23 -10.63 -4.09 -8.27
CA THR A 23 -9.69 -4.35 -9.37
C THR A 23 -9.06 -5.74 -9.32
N ILE A 24 -9.40 -6.56 -8.35
CA ILE A 24 -8.98 -7.97 -8.29
C ILE A 24 -9.69 -8.74 -9.41
N PRO A 25 -8.96 -9.58 -10.19
CA PRO A 25 -9.55 -10.38 -11.26
C PRO A 25 -10.64 -11.32 -10.75
N LYS A 26 -11.64 -11.57 -11.59
CA LYS A 26 -12.82 -12.38 -11.24
C LYS A 26 -12.48 -13.82 -10.83
N GLU A 27 -11.44 -14.40 -11.43
CA GLU A 27 -10.96 -15.73 -11.09
C GLU A 27 -10.42 -15.84 -9.65
N TYR A 28 -10.10 -14.70 -9.00
CA TYR A 28 -9.73 -14.62 -7.60
C TYR A 28 -10.83 -14.06 -6.69
N GLY A 29 -12.07 -13.95 -7.20
CA GLY A 29 -13.24 -13.51 -6.43
C GLY A 29 -13.46 -12.00 -6.39
N GLY A 30 -12.73 -11.21 -7.17
CA GLY A 30 -12.93 -9.77 -7.29
C GLY A 30 -13.93 -9.36 -8.35
N LEU A 31 -14.15 -8.04 -8.50
CA LEU A 31 -15.03 -7.48 -9.52
C LEU A 31 -14.38 -7.41 -10.92
N GLY A 32 -13.06 -7.39 -11.00
CA GLY A 32 -12.30 -7.34 -12.24
C GLY A 32 -12.58 -6.10 -13.08
N LEU A 33 -12.83 -4.95 -12.43
CA LEU A 33 -13.15 -3.72 -13.16
C LEU A 33 -11.91 -3.21 -13.91
N ASP A 34 -12.14 -2.76 -15.14
CA ASP A 34 -11.13 -2.08 -15.93
C ASP A 34 -10.75 -0.71 -15.34
N LEU A 35 -9.76 -0.05 -15.95
CA LEU A 35 -9.26 1.22 -15.45
C LEU A 35 -10.32 2.32 -15.50
N LEU A 36 -11.11 2.38 -16.58
CA LEU A 36 -12.13 3.40 -16.76
C LEU A 36 -13.23 3.26 -15.69
N THR A 37 -13.79 2.07 -15.57
CA THR A 37 -14.86 1.80 -14.60
C THR A 37 -14.38 2.01 -13.17
N ALA A 38 -13.17 1.56 -12.83
CA ALA A 38 -12.58 1.79 -11.50
C ALA A 38 -12.35 3.29 -11.24
N SER A 39 -12.00 4.09 -12.26
CA SER A 39 -11.85 5.55 -12.11
C SER A 39 -13.19 6.24 -11.87
N MET A 40 -14.27 5.79 -12.50
CA MET A 40 -15.63 6.29 -12.23
C MET A 40 -16.05 5.99 -10.78
N VAL A 41 -15.74 4.80 -10.26
CA VAL A 41 -15.99 4.46 -8.85
C VAL A 41 -15.20 5.40 -7.93
N LEU A 42 -13.94 5.69 -8.25
CA LEU A 42 -13.12 6.63 -7.47
C LEU A 42 -13.72 8.05 -7.50
N GLU A 43 -14.21 8.53 -8.63
CA GLU A 43 -14.83 9.83 -8.76
C GLU A 43 -16.08 9.96 -7.86
N GLU A 44 -16.96 8.98 -7.89
CA GLU A 44 -18.15 8.95 -7.03
C GLU A 44 -17.80 8.89 -5.53
N LEU A 45 -16.85 8.05 -5.15
CA LEU A 45 -16.38 7.99 -3.76
C LEU A 45 -15.73 9.30 -3.30
N ALA A 46 -15.03 10.01 -4.20
CA ALA A 46 -14.38 11.27 -3.88
C ALA A 46 -15.37 12.41 -3.60
N ALA A 47 -16.53 12.39 -4.23
CA ALA A 47 -17.60 13.32 -3.92
C ALA A 47 -18.10 13.19 -2.46
N GLY A 48 -18.04 12.00 -1.90
CA GLY A 48 -18.39 11.74 -0.50
C GLY A 48 -17.24 12.03 0.47
N CYS A 49 -16.05 11.46 0.23
CA CYS A 49 -14.90 11.62 1.11
C CYS A 49 -13.58 11.45 0.35
N ALA A 50 -12.90 12.55 0.04
CA ALA A 50 -11.63 12.54 -0.67
C ALA A 50 -10.52 11.77 0.07
N SER A 51 -10.47 11.83 1.41
CA SER A 51 -9.49 11.09 2.21
C SER A 51 -9.66 9.57 2.08
N THR A 52 -10.90 9.08 2.19
CA THR A 52 -11.22 7.66 1.98
C THR A 52 -10.84 7.25 0.57
N THR A 53 -11.19 8.05 -0.43
CA THR A 53 -10.90 7.75 -1.83
C THR A 53 -9.42 7.69 -2.14
N ALA A 54 -8.60 8.58 -1.56
CA ALA A 54 -7.15 8.51 -1.73
C ALA A 54 -6.59 7.19 -1.17
N GLY A 55 -7.02 6.77 0.01
CA GLY A 55 -6.67 5.45 0.55
C GLY A 55 -7.16 4.30 -0.33
N PHE A 56 -8.40 4.37 -0.79
CA PHE A 56 -8.99 3.36 -1.67
C PHE A 56 -8.25 3.27 -3.01
N HIS A 57 -7.82 4.40 -3.57
CA HIS A 57 -6.97 4.41 -4.76
C HIS A 57 -5.65 3.68 -4.52
N MET A 58 -4.96 3.95 -3.40
CA MET A 58 -3.73 3.23 -3.05
C MET A 58 -3.98 1.72 -2.94
N HIS A 59 -5.08 1.31 -2.32
CA HIS A 59 -5.47 -0.09 -2.19
C HIS A 59 -5.71 -0.77 -3.55
N THR A 60 -6.46 -0.13 -4.44
CA THR A 60 -6.77 -0.69 -5.78
C THR A 60 -5.57 -0.70 -6.71
N VAL A 61 -4.66 0.28 -6.59
CA VAL A 61 -3.38 0.29 -7.32
C VAL A 61 -2.52 -0.93 -6.95
N VAL A 62 -2.42 -1.26 -5.66
CA VAL A 62 -1.68 -2.45 -5.22
C VAL A 62 -2.28 -3.73 -5.78
N GLN A 63 -3.61 -3.86 -5.82
CA GLN A 63 -4.27 -5.01 -6.45
C GLN A 63 -3.86 -5.16 -7.92
N ARG A 64 -3.79 -4.05 -8.67
CA ARG A 64 -3.36 -4.06 -10.08
C ARG A 64 -1.91 -4.48 -10.25
N TYR A 65 -1.01 -4.01 -9.38
CA TYR A 65 0.38 -4.44 -9.40
C TYR A 65 0.51 -5.94 -9.11
N ILE A 66 -0.19 -6.45 -8.10
CA ILE A 66 -0.23 -7.88 -7.79
C ILE A 66 -0.78 -8.68 -8.98
N ALA A 67 -1.87 -8.21 -9.60
CA ALA A 67 -2.46 -8.88 -10.77
C ALA A 67 -1.50 -8.94 -11.96
N ALA A 68 -0.71 -7.89 -12.18
CA ALA A 68 0.23 -7.81 -13.29
C ALA A 68 1.54 -8.59 -13.06
N LEU A 69 2.09 -8.52 -11.85
CA LEU A 69 3.48 -8.92 -11.57
C LEU A 69 3.60 -10.12 -10.62
N GLY A 70 2.57 -10.41 -9.83
CA GLY A 70 2.62 -11.50 -8.85
C GLY A 70 2.64 -12.89 -9.48
N THR A 71 3.27 -13.85 -8.81
CA THR A 71 3.13 -15.27 -9.16
C THR A 71 1.70 -15.76 -8.88
N PRO A 72 1.26 -16.90 -9.43
CA PRO A 72 -0.05 -17.47 -9.11
C PRO A 72 -0.27 -17.65 -7.60
N GLU A 73 0.75 -18.09 -6.88
CA GLU A 73 0.71 -18.31 -5.43
C GLU A 73 0.55 -17.00 -4.66
N GLN A 74 1.33 -15.97 -5.04
CA GLN A 74 1.22 -14.62 -4.46
C GLN A 74 -0.16 -14.01 -4.71
N LYS A 75 -0.66 -14.10 -5.95
CA LYS A 75 -2.01 -13.63 -6.30
C LYS A 75 -3.06 -14.31 -5.44
N LYS A 76 -3.03 -15.65 -5.36
CA LYS A 76 -3.98 -16.42 -4.57
C LYS A 76 -3.94 -16.02 -3.10
N SER A 77 -2.76 -15.95 -2.49
CA SER A 77 -2.58 -15.59 -1.08
C SER A 77 -3.08 -14.18 -0.80
N LEU A 78 -2.52 -13.18 -1.50
CA LEU A 78 -2.80 -11.77 -1.24
C LEU A 78 -4.25 -11.36 -1.57
N PHE A 79 -4.82 -11.90 -2.66
CA PHE A 79 -6.21 -11.59 -2.99
C PHE A 79 -7.20 -12.25 -2.03
N THR A 80 -6.88 -13.43 -1.47
CA THR A 80 -7.68 -14.05 -0.41
C THR A 80 -7.77 -13.16 0.84
N GLU A 81 -6.68 -12.50 1.24
CA GLU A 81 -6.68 -11.54 2.35
C GLU A 81 -7.68 -10.38 2.11
N VAL A 82 -7.79 -9.88 0.87
CA VAL A 82 -8.73 -8.82 0.53
C VAL A 82 -10.17 -9.34 0.43
N VAL A 83 -10.37 -10.39 -0.38
CA VAL A 83 -11.71 -10.88 -0.74
C VAL A 83 -12.42 -11.53 0.46
N ASN A 84 -11.71 -12.33 1.24
CA ASN A 84 -12.32 -13.11 2.33
C ASN A 84 -12.20 -12.45 3.70
N GLU A 85 -11.18 -11.61 3.92
CA GLU A 85 -10.86 -11.07 5.24
C GLU A 85 -11.01 -9.54 5.31
N GLY A 86 -11.31 -8.86 4.20
CA GLY A 86 -11.46 -7.40 4.16
C GLY A 86 -10.16 -6.63 4.44
N ARG A 87 -9.00 -7.24 4.18
CA ARG A 87 -7.71 -6.64 4.49
C ARG A 87 -7.37 -5.51 3.52
N LEU A 88 -6.89 -4.39 4.06
CA LEU A 88 -6.47 -3.22 3.30
C LEU A 88 -5.00 -3.31 2.94
N PHE A 89 -4.66 -2.84 1.73
CA PHE A 89 -3.29 -2.68 1.27
C PHE A 89 -2.94 -1.21 1.10
N GLY A 90 -1.79 -0.80 1.63
CA GLY A 90 -1.19 0.50 1.40
C GLY A 90 -0.17 0.47 0.25
N SER A 91 0.11 1.63 -0.36
CA SER A 91 1.17 1.79 -1.36
C SER A 91 2.13 2.88 -0.90
N TRP A 92 3.38 2.50 -0.58
CA TRP A 92 4.38 3.38 0.00
C TRP A 92 5.61 3.52 -0.91
N GLY A 93 5.57 4.51 -1.78
CA GLY A 93 6.64 4.79 -2.74
C GLY A 93 7.52 5.97 -2.35
N SER A 94 6.93 7.03 -1.79
CA SER A 94 7.63 8.32 -1.55
C SER A 94 8.70 8.23 -0.47
N GLU A 95 9.80 8.97 -0.68
CA GLU A 95 10.94 9.03 0.25
C GLU A 95 11.34 10.46 0.59
N PRO A 96 11.91 10.71 1.79
CA PRO A 96 12.39 12.04 2.16
C PRO A 96 13.45 12.58 1.19
N GLY A 97 13.25 13.83 0.70
CA GLY A 97 14.20 14.49 -0.19
C GLY A 97 14.18 14.01 -1.64
N ALA A 98 13.28 13.10 -2.02
CA ALA A 98 13.02 12.76 -3.41
C ALA A 98 12.00 13.75 -3.99
N HIS A 99 12.45 14.69 -4.81
CA HIS A 99 11.56 15.59 -5.53
C HIS A 99 11.01 14.88 -6.77
N GLY A 100 9.70 14.65 -6.78
CA GLY A 100 8.99 14.07 -7.94
C GLY A 100 9.39 12.62 -8.29
N GLY A 101 9.90 11.85 -7.35
CA GLY A 101 10.38 10.48 -7.59
C GLY A 101 11.76 10.40 -8.26
N ALA A 102 12.41 11.53 -8.51
CA ALA A 102 13.76 11.57 -9.05
C ALA A 102 14.79 11.53 -7.89
N GLY A 103 15.57 10.50 -7.84
CA GLY A 103 16.64 10.32 -6.84
C GLY A 103 16.89 8.83 -6.53
N PRO A 104 18.01 8.51 -5.88
CA PRO A 104 18.27 7.14 -5.45
C PRO A 104 17.26 6.75 -4.35
N GLU A 105 16.62 5.61 -4.48
CA GLU A 105 15.80 5.04 -3.42
C GLU A 105 16.66 4.83 -2.17
N LYS A 106 16.15 5.30 -1.04
CA LYS A 106 16.82 5.20 0.27
C LYS A 106 16.41 3.93 1.01
N VAL A 107 15.26 3.36 0.65
CA VAL A 107 14.86 2.07 1.16
C VAL A 107 15.56 0.98 0.37
N VAL A 108 16.38 0.21 1.08
CA VAL A 108 17.19 -0.87 0.53
C VAL A 108 16.70 -2.21 1.06
N VAL A 109 16.67 -3.19 0.17
CA VAL A 109 16.33 -4.58 0.48
C VAL A 109 17.57 -5.45 0.27
N SER A 110 17.88 -6.28 1.24
CA SER A 110 18.95 -7.25 1.19
C SER A 110 18.42 -8.66 1.39
N PRO A 111 18.80 -9.64 0.54
CA PRO A 111 18.44 -11.03 0.73
C PRO A 111 19.01 -11.58 2.04
N THR A 112 18.26 -12.46 2.69
CA THR A 112 18.70 -13.23 3.87
C THR A 112 18.06 -14.61 3.87
N ASP A 113 18.42 -15.46 4.81
CA ASP A 113 17.83 -16.81 4.91
C ASP A 113 16.31 -16.73 5.12
N GLY A 114 15.56 -17.30 4.21
CA GLY A 114 14.10 -17.39 4.25
C GLY A 114 13.36 -16.09 3.89
N GLY A 115 14.05 -15.02 3.45
CA GLY A 115 13.39 -13.78 3.08
C GLY A 115 14.32 -12.61 2.80
N TYR A 116 13.90 -11.44 3.25
CA TYR A 116 14.59 -10.18 2.99
C TYR A 116 14.63 -9.30 4.23
N ILE A 117 15.67 -8.49 4.36
CA ILE A 117 15.79 -7.41 5.33
C ILE A 117 15.57 -6.08 4.62
N ILE A 118 14.70 -5.25 5.16
CA ILE A 118 14.37 -3.92 4.63
C ILE A 118 14.89 -2.87 5.60
N ASN A 119 15.59 -1.86 5.07
CA ASN A 119 16.09 -0.71 5.82
C ASN A 119 15.81 0.60 5.08
N GLY A 120 15.44 1.65 5.80
CA GLY A 120 15.29 3.02 5.29
C GLY A 120 13.93 3.67 5.56
N PRO A 121 13.76 4.94 5.21
CA PRO A 121 12.57 5.73 5.49
C PRO A 121 11.62 5.81 4.29
N LYS A 122 10.31 5.86 4.57
CA LYS A 122 9.25 6.25 3.62
C LYS A 122 8.46 7.45 4.15
N HIS A 123 7.93 8.24 3.23
CA HIS A 123 7.10 9.42 3.49
C HIS A 123 5.71 9.26 2.86
N PHE A 124 4.73 9.98 3.41
CA PHE A 124 3.35 9.94 2.90
C PHE A 124 2.81 8.52 2.81
N CYS A 125 3.00 7.75 3.88
CA CYS A 125 2.60 6.35 3.97
C CYS A 125 1.09 6.24 4.24
N THR A 126 0.29 6.50 3.21
CA THR A 126 -1.17 6.48 3.30
C THR A 126 -1.66 5.20 3.95
N MET A 127 -2.57 5.34 4.91
CA MET A 127 -3.12 4.28 5.76
C MET A 127 -2.10 3.59 6.67
N ALA A 128 -0.97 4.22 6.99
CA ALA A 128 -0.05 3.67 7.98
C ALA A 128 -0.75 3.52 9.34
N GLY A 129 -0.67 2.31 9.91
CA GLY A 129 -1.39 1.93 11.12
C GLY A 129 -2.79 1.37 10.88
N SER A 130 -3.32 1.42 9.65
CA SER A 130 -4.66 0.91 9.30
C SER A 130 -4.65 -0.16 8.22
N CYS A 131 -3.69 -0.13 7.28
CA CYS A 131 -3.56 -1.20 6.30
C CYS A 131 -2.89 -2.44 6.91
N PHE A 132 -3.27 -3.60 6.40
CA PHE A 132 -2.72 -4.89 6.85
C PHE A 132 -1.35 -5.17 6.24
N ARG A 133 -1.17 -4.82 4.96
CA ARG A 133 0.12 -4.85 4.27
C ARG A 133 0.35 -3.55 3.52
N ALA A 134 1.62 -3.21 3.34
CA ALA A 134 2.02 -2.13 2.45
C ALA A 134 2.89 -2.67 1.32
N MET A 135 2.60 -2.26 0.09
CA MET A 135 3.52 -2.43 -1.03
C MET A 135 4.57 -1.33 -0.96
N VAL A 136 5.78 -1.71 -0.67
CA VAL A 136 6.93 -0.81 -0.51
C VAL A 136 7.79 -0.88 -1.75
N HIS A 137 8.00 0.27 -2.40
CA HIS A 137 8.98 0.41 -3.47
C HIS A 137 10.38 0.54 -2.84
N ALA A 138 11.31 -0.29 -3.24
CA ALA A 138 12.63 -0.35 -2.65
C ALA A 138 13.71 -0.68 -3.69
N ASN A 139 14.96 -0.39 -3.35
CA ASN A 139 16.11 -0.78 -4.14
C ASN A 139 16.70 -2.10 -3.62
N MET A 140 16.87 -3.06 -4.50
CA MET A 140 17.64 -4.27 -4.25
C MET A 140 18.79 -4.31 -5.27
N PRO A 141 20.01 -3.87 -4.88
CA PRO A 141 21.15 -3.89 -5.81
C PRO A 141 21.42 -5.31 -6.31
N ASP A 142 21.77 -5.42 -7.59
CA ASP A 142 22.24 -6.68 -8.16
C ASP A 142 23.68 -7.01 -7.68
N THR A 143 24.22 -8.13 -8.13
CA THR A 143 25.58 -8.58 -7.76
C THR A 143 26.70 -7.65 -8.25
N GLU A 144 26.41 -6.79 -9.22
CA GLU A 144 27.35 -5.79 -9.76
C GLU A 144 27.17 -4.41 -9.07
N GLY A 145 26.18 -4.30 -8.17
CA GLY A 145 25.84 -3.05 -7.49
C GLY A 145 24.92 -2.13 -8.30
N ASN A 146 24.38 -2.59 -9.43
CA ASN A 146 23.41 -1.82 -10.20
C ASN A 146 22.07 -1.80 -9.48
N ARG A 147 21.41 -0.65 -9.54
CA ARG A 147 20.10 -0.46 -8.90
C ARG A 147 19.00 -1.24 -9.61
N GLN A 148 18.21 -1.98 -8.82
CA GLN A 148 16.99 -2.62 -9.27
C GLN A 148 15.84 -2.21 -8.36
N THR A 149 14.79 -1.60 -8.93
CA THR A 149 13.57 -1.30 -8.18
C THR A 149 12.74 -2.56 -8.04
N ILE A 150 12.40 -2.90 -6.81
CA ILE A 150 11.49 -4.00 -6.47
C ILE A 150 10.31 -3.48 -5.66
N MET A 151 9.24 -4.27 -5.61
CA MET A 151 8.07 -4.03 -4.78
C MET A 151 7.91 -5.16 -3.78
N VAL A 152 7.91 -4.83 -2.50
CA VAL A 152 7.81 -5.80 -1.41
C VAL A 152 6.49 -5.61 -0.68
N MET A 153 5.72 -6.68 -0.48
CA MET A 153 4.50 -6.67 0.32
C MET A 153 4.85 -6.88 1.80
N VAL A 154 4.94 -5.81 2.55
CA VAL A 154 5.34 -5.80 3.97
C VAL A 154 4.11 -5.84 4.88
N PRO A 155 3.95 -6.85 5.75
CA PRO A 155 2.95 -6.81 6.81
C PRO A 155 3.23 -5.62 7.74
N THR A 156 2.22 -4.79 8.03
CA THR A 156 2.43 -3.57 8.83
C THR A 156 2.69 -3.83 10.32
N GLY A 157 2.47 -5.07 10.78
CA GLY A 157 2.87 -5.54 12.10
C GLY A 157 4.29 -6.13 12.18
N SER A 158 5.09 -6.07 11.11
CA SER A 158 6.45 -6.63 11.11
C SER A 158 7.35 -5.94 12.12
N ASN A 159 8.18 -6.73 12.80
CA ASN A 159 9.24 -6.18 13.65
C ASN A 159 10.19 -5.33 12.81
N GLY A 160 10.63 -4.18 13.36
CA GLY A 160 11.49 -3.23 12.65
C GLY A 160 10.74 -2.21 11.78
N LEU A 161 9.42 -2.36 11.58
CA LEU A 161 8.61 -1.31 10.97
C LEU A 161 8.13 -0.35 12.07
N LYS A 162 8.45 0.93 11.93
CA LYS A 162 8.08 1.99 12.88
C LYS A 162 7.34 3.11 12.16
N ILE A 163 6.15 3.46 12.64
CA ILE A 163 5.46 4.68 12.23
C ILE A 163 6.11 5.84 12.97
N THR A 164 6.56 6.85 12.24
CA THR A 164 7.29 8.01 12.78
C THR A 164 6.59 9.31 12.40
N GLY A 165 6.53 10.24 13.36
CA GLY A 165 5.88 11.53 13.17
C GLY A 165 4.35 11.48 13.26
N GLU A 166 3.76 12.66 13.14
CA GLU A 166 2.33 12.89 13.18
C GLU A 166 1.79 13.24 11.80
N TRP A 167 0.51 12.93 11.55
CA TRP A 167 -0.19 13.35 10.35
C TRP A 167 -1.18 14.46 10.70
N ASN A 168 -0.76 15.72 10.59
CA ASN A 168 -1.58 16.89 10.89
C ASN A 168 -1.48 17.90 9.74
N THR A 169 -2.29 17.68 8.71
CA THR A 169 -2.33 18.48 7.47
C THR A 169 -3.54 19.39 7.44
N LEU A 170 -3.53 20.38 6.53
CA LEU A 170 -4.65 21.30 6.32
C LEU A 170 -5.91 20.55 5.84
N GLY A 171 -5.74 19.60 4.93
CA GLY A 171 -6.80 18.71 4.41
C GLY A 171 -6.29 17.28 4.27
N MET A 172 -7.15 16.35 3.83
CA MET A 172 -6.82 14.95 3.65
C MET A 172 -6.37 14.24 4.93
N ARG A 173 -6.85 14.70 6.09
CA ARG A 173 -6.45 14.20 7.40
C ARG A 173 -6.77 12.72 7.59
N GLY A 174 -7.93 12.29 7.10
CA GLY A 174 -8.38 10.90 7.17
C GLY A 174 -7.54 9.91 6.35
N THR A 175 -6.58 10.37 5.53
CA THR A 175 -5.64 9.45 4.86
C THR A 175 -4.64 8.84 5.82
N VAL A 176 -4.38 9.48 6.96
CA VAL A 176 -3.39 9.08 7.98
C VAL A 176 -2.11 8.60 7.32
N SER A 177 -1.33 9.58 6.78
CA SER A 177 -0.16 9.31 5.94
C SER A 177 1.17 9.73 6.59
N PRO A 178 1.48 9.33 7.84
CA PRO A 178 2.73 9.68 8.49
C PRO A 178 3.94 9.08 7.77
N ALA A 179 5.13 9.40 8.25
CA ALA A 179 6.35 8.74 7.82
C ALA A 179 6.45 7.34 8.46
N VAL A 180 7.20 6.46 7.80
CA VAL A 180 7.54 5.13 8.28
C VAL A 180 9.05 4.92 8.13
N THR A 181 9.65 4.23 9.07
CA THR A 181 11.05 3.81 8.99
C THR A 181 11.13 2.29 9.16
N PHE A 182 11.92 1.67 8.33
CA PHE A 182 12.30 0.27 8.43
C PHE A 182 13.69 0.17 9.07
N GLU A 183 13.82 -0.60 10.14
CA GLU A 183 15.07 -0.89 10.85
C GLU A 183 15.19 -2.40 10.99
N ASP A 184 16.03 -3.01 10.15
CA ASP A 184 16.21 -4.46 10.05
C ASP A 184 14.87 -5.23 9.96
N CYS A 185 13.94 -4.67 9.19
CA CYS A 185 12.61 -5.24 9.06
C CYS A 185 12.64 -6.49 8.19
N PHE A 186 12.40 -7.66 8.80
CA PHE A 186 12.37 -8.94 8.10
C PHE A 186 11.01 -9.17 7.42
N VAL A 187 11.06 -9.65 6.18
CA VAL A 187 9.90 -10.08 5.38
C VAL A 187 10.22 -11.41 4.69
N SER A 188 9.36 -12.40 4.87
CA SER A 188 9.43 -13.72 4.24
C SER A 188 8.77 -13.75 2.87
#